data_b56f0bbba428f01c70ed2c383bcf0694
#
_entry.id   b56f0bbba428f01c70ed2c383bcf0694
#
_cell.length_a   1.000
_cell.length_b   1.000
_cell.length_c   1.000
_cell.angle_alpha   90.00
_cell.angle_beta   90.00
_cell.angle_gamma   90.00
#
_symmetry.space_group_name_H-M   'P 1'
#
loop_
_entity.id
_entity.type
_entity.pdbx_description
1 polymer ?
#
loop_
_entity_poly.entity_id
_entity_poly.type
_entity_poly.pdbx_seq_one_letter_code
_entity_poly.pdbx_strand_id
1 'polypeptide(L)'
;MQTHYLERSEGTLAYSDYAGKGQLVLMLPGMGALRSEYRYLAPRLSEAGYRAVTVDLRGHGESSVPWNTYDVPSVGSDILALIEHLGGGAAHLIGTSFAAAPVVWAAAERPDSVRSLVLIAPFVRTAKINPITKALFWLMMNNPWRVRTWAMYYGTLYPTHKPADFKDYLSQLTENMAQRGRFDAAAALGNSSRQPSADRLKQVKAPTLVIMGTKDPDFPDPAGEGKIVAEQTGGTLELIEGAGHYPQTEMPEKTAPIVIDFLKGSLSHNDNEFPNEL
;
A
#
# COMPACT_ATOMS: atom_id res chain seq x y z
N MET A 1 8.92 16.32 8.48
CA MET A 1 7.45 16.40 8.29
C MET A 1 6.79 16.09 9.62
N GLN A 2 5.72 16.76 9.99
CA GLN A 2 4.99 16.52 11.24
C GLN A 2 4.20 15.22 11.15
N THR A 3 4.25 14.42 12.22
CA THR A 3 3.40 13.23 12.38
C THR A 3 2.09 13.65 13.03
N HIS A 4 0.99 13.16 12.47
CA HIS A 4 -0.37 13.30 12.99
C HIS A 4 -0.87 11.93 13.44
N TYR A 5 -1.90 11.90 14.28
CA TYR A 5 -2.44 10.67 14.83
C TYR A 5 -3.97 10.64 14.71
N LEU A 6 -4.50 9.50 14.29
CA LEU A 6 -5.92 9.16 14.37
C LEU A 6 -6.13 8.18 15.51
N GLU A 7 -6.92 8.59 16.51
CA GLU A 7 -7.33 7.69 17.59
C GLU A 7 -8.36 6.68 17.09
N ARG A 8 -8.13 5.43 17.44
CA ARG A 8 -9.04 4.31 17.23
C ARG A 8 -9.35 3.65 18.57
N SER A 9 -10.40 2.84 18.66
CA SER A 9 -10.77 2.15 19.91
C SER A 9 -9.67 1.26 20.48
N GLU A 10 -8.75 0.76 19.65
CA GLU A 10 -7.71 -0.20 20.03
C GLU A 10 -6.29 0.38 19.96
N GLY A 11 -6.12 1.61 19.50
CA GLY A 11 -4.81 2.22 19.35
C GLY A 11 -4.84 3.46 18.46
N THR A 12 -3.67 3.93 18.06
CA THR A 12 -3.51 5.13 17.23
C THR A 12 -2.84 4.79 15.90
N LEU A 13 -3.30 5.41 14.82
CA LEU A 13 -2.67 5.37 13.51
C LEU A 13 -1.88 6.65 13.28
N ALA A 14 -0.61 6.50 12.94
CA ALA A 14 0.26 7.61 12.57
C ALA A 14 0.19 7.87 11.07
N TYR A 15 0.11 9.14 10.69
CA TYR A 15 0.14 9.56 9.30
C TYR A 15 0.90 10.87 9.12
N SER A 16 1.35 11.12 7.89
CA SER A 16 1.95 12.39 7.48
C SER A 16 1.11 13.01 6.38
N ASP A 17 0.75 14.30 6.55
CA ASP A 17 -0.02 15.07 5.58
C ASP A 17 0.91 16.05 4.87
N TYR A 18 1.02 15.96 3.56
CA TYR A 18 1.82 16.84 2.70
C TYR A 18 1.11 18.16 2.36
N ALA A 19 0.02 18.46 3.10
CA ALA A 19 -0.65 19.76 3.15
C ALA A 19 -1.16 20.32 1.81
N GLY A 20 -1.47 19.47 0.83
CA GLY A 20 -2.14 19.87 -0.42
C GLY A 20 -3.61 20.27 -0.16
N LYS A 21 -4.17 21.10 -1.06
CA LYS A 21 -5.57 21.55 -0.99
C LYS A 21 -6.51 20.77 -1.92
N GLY A 22 -5.98 19.90 -2.74
CA GLY A 22 -6.74 19.12 -3.72
C GLY A 22 -7.37 17.86 -3.12
N GLN A 23 -7.74 16.95 -4.01
CA GLN A 23 -8.35 15.69 -3.60
C GLN A 23 -7.38 14.85 -2.78
N LEU A 24 -7.93 14.15 -1.79
CA LEU A 24 -7.18 13.28 -0.89
C LEU A 24 -6.64 12.07 -1.64
N VAL A 25 -5.33 11.85 -1.53
CA VAL A 25 -4.65 10.62 -1.94
C VAL A 25 -4.05 9.97 -0.70
N LEU A 26 -4.60 8.84 -0.29
CA LEU A 26 -4.16 8.09 0.87
C LEU A 26 -3.26 6.94 0.43
N MET A 27 -2.02 6.88 0.96
CA MET A 27 -1.00 5.92 0.56
C MET A 27 -0.61 5.02 1.72
N LEU A 28 -0.71 3.70 1.51
CA LEU A 28 -0.40 2.68 2.51
C LEU A 28 0.74 1.79 2.01
N PRO A 29 1.85 1.69 2.78
CA PRO A 29 3.00 0.86 2.42
C PRO A 29 2.71 -0.62 2.62
N GLY A 30 3.59 -1.46 2.09
CA GLY A 30 3.56 -2.89 2.32
C GLY A 30 3.77 -3.29 3.78
N MET A 31 3.47 -4.54 4.08
CA MET A 31 3.80 -5.16 5.36
C MET A 31 5.30 -5.03 5.65
N GLY A 32 5.65 -4.66 6.88
CA GLY A 32 7.04 -4.50 7.29
C GLY A 32 7.77 -3.34 6.61
N ALA A 33 7.03 -2.37 6.06
CA ALA A 33 7.54 -1.10 5.54
C ALA A 33 7.01 0.08 6.38
N LEU A 34 7.59 1.25 6.22
CA LEU A 34 7.20 2.50 6.87
C LEU A 34 6.44 3.40 5.88
N ARG A 35 5.61 4.35 6.37
CA ARG A 35 4.94 5.32 5.51
C ARG A 35 5.89 6.16 4.64
N SER A 36 7.16 6.29 5.07
CA SER A 36 8.23 6.92 4.30
C SER A 36 8.69 6.13 3.07
N GLU A 37 8.11 4.94 2.81
CA GLU A 37 8.25 4.25 1.52
C GLU A 37 7.77 5.13 0.36
N TYR A 38 6.80 6.01 0.61
CA TYR A 38 6.26 6.95 -0.38
C TYR A 38 7.00 8.30 -0.48
N ARG A 39 8.19 8.42 0.11
CA ARG A 39 8.98 9.68 0.17
C ARG A 39 9.32 10.31 -1.17
N TYR A 40 9.25 9.54 -2.26
CA TYR A 40 9.44 10.05 -3.64
C TYR A 40 8.10 10.32 -4.35
N LEU A 41 7.07 9.54 -4.10
CA LEU A 41 5.78 9.70 -4.75
C LEU A 41 4.91 10.78 -4.09
N ALA A 42 4.89 10.83 -2.76
CA ALA A 42 4.01 11.76 -2.03
C ALA A 42 4.31 13.24 -2.31
N PRO A 43 5.56 13.72 -2.34
CA PRO A 43 5.87 15.09 -2.74
C PRO A 43 5.40 15.42 -4.16
N ARG A 44 5.61 14.51 -5.12
CA ARG A 44 5.20 14.70 -6.52
C ARG A 44 3.67 14.79 -6.67
N LEU A 45 2.92 14.02 -5.89
CA LEU A 45 1.46 14.14 -5.84
C LEU A 45 1.03 15.47 -5.24
N SER A 46 1.69 15.94 -4.18
CA SER A 46 1.44 17.25 -3.60
C SER A 46 1.74 18.38 -4.58
N GLU A 47 2.86 18.32 -5.30
CA GLU A 47 3.24 19.25 -6.37
C GLU A 47 2.24 19.22 -7.54
N ALA A 48 1.64 18.06 -7.83
CA ALA A 48 0.57 17.91 -8.82
C ALA A 48 -0.79 18.42 -8.33
N GLY A 49 -0.89 18.96 -7.10
CA GLY A 49 -2.07 19.60 -6.55
C GLY A 49 -2.95 18.70 -5.67
N TYR A 50 -2.58 17.45 -5.41
CA TYR A 50 -3.32 16.56 -4.51
C TYR A 50 -2.99 16.81 -3.04
N ARG A 51 -3.91 16.48 -2.14
CA ARG A 51 -3.60 16.32 -0.72
C ARG A 51 -3.07 14.92 -0.48
N ALA A 52 -1.75 14.78 -0.52
CA ALA A 52 -1.06 13.50 -0.34
C ALA A 52 -0.90 13.17 1.15
N VAL A 53 -1.38 12.00 1.57
CA VAL A 53 -1.28 11.51 2.96
C VAL A 53 -0.70 10.11 2.97
N THR A 54 0.37 9.90 3.74
CA THR A 54 1.00 8.59 3.93
C THR A 54 0.73 8.07 5.33
N VAL A 55 0.46 6.77 5.47
CA VAL A 55 0.00 6.15 6.72
C VAL A 55 0.88 4.98 7.11
N ASP A 56 1.26 4.88 8.38
CA ASP A 56 1.81 3.64 8.93
C ASP A 56 0.67 2.66 9.25
N LEU A 57 0.79 1.44 8.76
CA LEU A 57 -0.15 0.37 9.10
C LEU A 57 -0.19 0.15 10.62
N ARG A 58 -1.28 -0.41 11.15
CA ARG A 58 -1.34 -0.82 12.57
C ARG A 58 -0.13 -1.67 12.94
N GLY A 59 0.53 -1.33 14.05
CA GLY A 59 1.74 -2.00 14.52
C GLY A 59 3.03 -1.64 13.79
N HIS A 60 3.01 -0.71 12.81
CA HIS A 60 4.17 -0.25 12.04
C HIS A 60 4.50 1.21 12.33
N GLY A 61 5.72 1.60 12.03
CA GLY A 61 6.18 2.98 12.11
C GLY A 61 5.91 3.61 13.48
N GLU A 62 5.17 4.70 13.49
CA GLU A 62 4.74 5.41 14.70
C GLU A 62 3.28 5.08 15.09
N SER A 63 2.56 4.23 14.31
CA SER A 63 1.28 3.66 14.74
C SER A 63 1.48 2.80 15.98
N SER A 64 0.50 2.74 16.87
CA SER A 64 0.62 1.98 18.12
C SER A 64 0.76 0.48 17.93
N VAL A 65 1.23 -0.21 18.94
CA VAL A 65 1.33 -1.66 19.08
C VAL A 65 1.17 -2.02 20.58
N PRO A 66 0.43 -3.07 20.97
CA PRO A 66 -0.29 -4.03 20.13
C PRO A 66 -1.68 -3.53 19.69
N TRP A 67 -2.28 -4.25 18.72
CA TRP A 67 -3.70 -4.20 18.36
C TRP A 67 -4.30 -5.59 18.56
N ASN A 68 -5.63 -5.67 18.76
CA ASN A 68 -6.31 -6.96 18.96
C ASN A 68 -6.33 -7.80 17.68
N THR A 69 -6.40 -7.15 16.52
CA THR A 69 -6.47 -7.81 15.21
C THR A 69 -5.50 -7.23 14.21
N TYR A 70 -4.97 -8.12 13.34
CA TYR A 70 -4.05 -7.78 12.24
C TYR A 70 -4.52 -8.53 10.99
N ASP A 71 -5.59 -8.02 10.36
CA ASP A 71 -6.18 -8.63 9.17
C ASP A 71 -6.64 -7.58 8.14
N VAL A 72 -7.03 -8.06 6.96
CA VAL A 72 -7.46 -7.20 5.85
C VAL A 72 -8.67 -6.33 6.23
N PRO A 73 -9.77 -6.85 6.83
CA PRO A 73 -10.90 -6.02 7.20
C PRO A 73 -10.57 -4.94 8.24
N SER A 74 -9.74 -5.27 9.23
CA SER A 74 -9.35 -4.32 10.27
C SER A 74 -8.54 -3.15 9.71
N VAL A 75 -7.56 -3.42 8.83
CA VAL A 75 -6.80 -2.36 8.13
C VAL A 75 -7.71 -1.60 7.16
N GLY A 76 -8.63 -2.28 6.48
CA GLY A 76 -9.63 -1.61 5.63
C GLY A 76 -10.54 -0.65 6.40
N SER A 77 -10.95 -1.04 7.62
CA SER A 77 -11.70 -0.17 8.53
C SER A 77 -10.87 1.05 9.00
N ASP A 78 -9.56 0.88 9.20
CA ASP A 78 -8.66 2.00 9.51
C ASP A 78 -8.59 3.00 8.37
N ILE A 79 -8.52 2.53 7.12
CA ILE A 79 -8.53 3.36 5.90
C ILE A 79 -9.81 4.20 5.87
N LEU A 80 -10.97 3.57 6.02
CA LEU A 80 -12.27 4.26 5.98
C LEU A 80 -12.40 5.30 7.10
N ALA A 81 -11.96 4.97 8.31
CA ALA A 81 -11.96 5.92 9.42
C ALA A 81 -11.01 7.10 9.20
N LEU A 82 -9.85 6.87 8.55
CA LEU A 82 -8.93 7.95 8.24
C LEU A 82 -9.48 8.87 7.13
N ILE A 83 -10.17 8.33 6.12
CA ILE A 83 -10.88 9.14 5.11
C ILE A 83 -11.90 10.04 5.79
N GLU A 84 -12.71 9.50 6.68
CA GLU A 84 -13.72 10.26 7.43
C GLU A 84 -13.07 11.34 8.30
N HIS A 85 -12.01 11.01 9.03
CA HIS A 85 -11.24 11.95 9.85
C HIS A 85 -10.64 13.11 9.04
N LEU A 86 -10.19 12.85 7.81
CA LEU A 86 -9.55 13.84 6.95
C LEU A 86 -10.52 14.69 6.14
N GLY A 87 -11.82 14.54 6.31
CA GLY A 87 -12.83 15.38 5.70
C GLY A 87 -14.01 14.66 5.06
N GLY A 88 -14.02 13.30 5.06
CA GLY A 88 -15.18 12.48 4.70
C GLY A 88 -15.57 12.44 3.20
N GLY A 89 -14.78 13.05 2.33
CA GLY A 89 -14.99 12.98 0.88
C GLY A 89 -14.39 11.69 0.26
N ALA A 90 -14.74 11.40 -1.00
CA ALA A 90 -14.13 10.29 -1.71
C ALA A 90 -12.62 10.50 -1.92
N ALA A 91 -11.81 9.51 -1.57
CA ALA A 91 -10.34 9.55 -1.65
C ALA A 91 -9.80 8.63 -2.76
N HIS A 92 -8.67 8.99 -3.33
CA HIS A 92 -7.84 8.07 -4.08
C HIS A 92 -7.04 7.21 -3.10
N LEU A 93 -7.00 5.90 -3.31
CA LEU A 93 -6.25 4.98 -2.45
C LEU A 93 -5.09 4.37 -3.22
N ILE A 94 -3.89 4.42 -2.65
CA ILE A 94 -2.71 3.74 -3.17
C ILE A 94 -2.28 2.70 -2.14
N GLY A 95 -2.30 1.43 -2.52
CA GLY A 95 -1.86 0.33 -1.67
C GLY A 95 -0.72 -0.46 -2.31
N THR A 96 0.40 -0.59 -1.61
CA THR A 96 1.54 -1.39 -2.08
C THR A 96 1.56 -2.74 -1.38
N SER A 97 1.83 -3.81 -2.14
CA SER A 97 2.04 -5.15 -1.58
C SER A 97 0.83 -5.63 -0.75
N PHE A 98 1.04 -5.96 0.52
CA PHE A 98 -0.03 -6.29 1.47
C PHE A 98 -1.15 -5.25 1.47
N ALA A 99 -0.81 -3.95 1.49
CA ALA A 99 -1.79 -2.88 1.63
C ALA A 99 -2.76 -2.78 0.44
N ALA A 100 -2.45 -3.38 -0.69
CA ALA A 100 -3.38 -3.52 -1.80
C ALA A 100 -4.66 -4.29 -1.41
N ALA A 101 -4.56 -5.28 -0.53
CA ALA A 101 -5.72 -6.05 -0.08
C ALA A 101 -6.71 -5.22 0.75
N PRO A 102 -6.31 -4.50 1.83
CA PRO A 102 -7.24 -3.67 2.57
C PRO A 102 -7.79 -2.47 1.77
N VAL A 103 -7.07 -1.91 0.78
CA VAL A 103 -7.65 -0.85 -0.06
C VAL A 103 -8.71 -1.39 -1.02
N VAL A 104 -8.53 -2.60 -1.56
CA VAL A 104 -9.58 -3.31 -2.33
C VAL A 104 -10.80 -3.59 -1.45
N TRP A 105 -10.56 -4.09 -0.23
CA TRP A 105 -11.65 -4.35 0.73
C TRP A 105 -12.42 -3.06 1.06
N ALA A 106 -11.74 -1.96 1.36
CA ALA A 106 -12.35 -0.66 1.68
C ALA A 106 -13.18 -0.11 0.50
N ALA A 107 -12.67 -0.23 -0.73
CA ALA A 107 -13.36 0.23 -1.94
C ALA A 107 -14.65 -0.57 -2.23
N ALA A 108 -14.67 -1.86 -1.91
CA ALA A 108 -15.86 -2.68 -2.06
C ALA A 108 -16.89 -2.45 -0.95
N GLU A 109 -16.44 -2.24 0.31
CA GLU A 109 -17.31 -1.98 1.46
C GLU A 109 -17.96 -0.59 1.44
N ARG A 110 -17.21 0.43 0.98
CA ARG A 110 -17.65 1.84 0.92
C ARG A 110 -17.28 2.44 -0.44
N PRO A 111 -17.96 2.05 -1.54
CA PRO A 111 -17.62 2.53 -2.88
C PRO A 111 -17.70 4.06 -2.99
N ASP A 112 -18.63 4.71 -2.30
CA ASP A 112 -18.80 6.16 -2.32
C ASP A 112 -17.67 6.93 -1.62
N SER A 113 -16.88 6.25 -0.78
CA SER A 113 -15.71 6.82 -0.11
C SER A 113 -14.41 6.66 -0.90
N VAL A 114 -14.44 5.99 -2.06
CA VAL A 114 -13.23 5.68 -2.84
C VAL A 114 -13.40 6.13 -4.28
N ARG A 115 -12.54 7.08 -4.69
CA ARG A 115 -12.56 7.68 -6.03
C ARG A 115 -11.83 6.84 -7.07
N SER A 116 -10.67 6.32 -6.73
CA SER A 116 -9.90 5.39 -7.57
C SER A 116 -8.92 4.59 -6.74
N LEU A 117 -8.40 3.49 -7.30
CA LEU A 117 -7.38 2.64 -6.71
C LEU A 117 -6.12 2.63 -7.55
N VAL A 118 -4.95 2.71 -6.88
CA VAL A 118 -3.65 2.35 -7.46
C VAL A 118 -3.09 1.19 -6.63
N LEU A 119 -2.95 0.04 -7.24
CA LEU A 119 -2.49 -1.19 -6.60
C LEU A 119 -1.07 -1.50 -7.10
N ILE A 120 -0.07 -1.31 -6.24
CA ILE A 120 1.34 -1.52 -6.59
C ILE A 120 1.80 -2.87 -6.06
N ALA A 121 2.31 -3.73 -6.95
CA ALA A 121 2.77 -5.09 -6.59
C ALA A 121 1.76 -5.84 -5.69
N PRO A 122 0.47 -5.95 -6.08
CA PRO A 122 -0.63 -6.24 -5.17
C PRO A 122 -0.68 -7.70 -4.70
N PHE A 123 -0.63 -7.93 -3.38
CA PHE A 123 -0.99 -9.19 -2.74
C PHE A 123 -2.47 -9.18 -2.30
N VAL A 124 -3.39 -9.15 -3.27
CA VAL A 124 -4.86 -9.08 -3.02
C VAL A 124 -5.54 -10.43 -2.96
N ARG A 125 -4.83 -11.50 -3.32
CA ARG A 125 -5.33 -12.88 -3.29
C ARG A 125 -4.26 -13.82 -2.75
N THR A 126 -4.69 -14.94 -2.20
CA THR A 126 -3.75 -15.94 -1.68
C THR A 126 -3.13 -16.70 -2.85
N ALA A 127 -1.85 -16.47 -3.11
CA ALA A 127 -1.09 -17.26 -4.06
C ALA A 127 -0.93 -18.70 -3.55
N LYS A 128 -0.91 -19.67 -4.45
CA LYS A 128 -0.50 -21.04 -4.12
C LYS A 128 1.02 -21.04 -3.94
N ILE A 129 1.48 -20.87 -2.72
CA ILE A 129 2.90 -20.93 -2.37
C ILE A 129 3.24 -22.40 -2.10
N ASN A 130 4.34 -22.89 -2.70
CA ASN A 130 4.78 -24.24 -2.43
C ASN A 130 5.22 -24.41 -0.95
N PRO A 131 5.12 -25.61 -0.36
CA PRO A 131 5.41 -25.84 1.05
C PRO A 131 6.84 -25.44 1.48
N ILE A 132 7.81 -25.55 0.60
CA ILE A 132 9.22 -25.18 0.88
C ILE A 132 9.35 -23.67 1.03
N THR A 133 8.80 -22.90 0.08
CA THR A 133 8.79 -21.44 0.16
C THR A 133 8.04 -20.96 1.41
N LYS A 134 6.91 -21.59 1.75
CA LYS A 134 6.18 -21.30 2.98
C LYS A 134 7.02 -21.57 4.23
N ALA A 135 7.74 -22.67 4.27
CA ALA A 135 8.63 -23.03 5.39
C ALA A 135 9.81 -22.06 5.52
N LEU A 136 10.42 -21.65 4.39
CA LEU A 136 11.50 -20.67 4.38
C LEU A 136 11.01 -19.29 4.86
N PHE A 137 9.83 -18.85 4.40
CA PHE A 137 9.23 -17.62 4.86
C PHE A 137 8.91 -17.66 6.36
N TRP A 138 8.33 -18.78 6.83
CA TRP A 138 8.09 -19.00 8.24
C TRP A 138 9.39 -18.93 9.06
N LEU A 139 10.46 -19.59 8.60
CA LEU A 139 11.76 -19.55 9.25
C LEU A 139 12.34 -18.14 9.29
N MET A 140 12.22 -17.38 8.20
CA MET A 140 12.65 -15.98 8.14
C MET A 140 11.92 -15.13 9.19
N MET A 141 10.62 -15.33 9.37
CA MET A 141 9.79 -14.54 10.27
C MET A 141 9.89 -14.94 11.76
N ASN A 142 10.38 -16.15 12.07
CA ASN A 142 10.34 -16.71 13.43
C ASN A 142 11.72 -17.05 14.05
N ASN A 143 12.84 -16.69 13.37
CA ASN A 143 14.17 -16.93 13.92
C ASN A 143 14.63 -15.79 14.85
N PRO A 144 15.66 -15.99 15.71
CA PRO A 144 16.17 -14.93 16.59
C PRO A 144 16.81 -13.75 15.83
N TRP A 145 17.17 -13.92 14.57
CA TRP A 145 17.73 -12.88 13.70
C TRP A 145 16.69 -12.30 12.73
N ARG A 146 15.40 -12.50 12.97
CA ARG A 146 14.29 -12.15 12.06
C ARG A 146 14.36 -10.72 11.50
N VAL A 147 14.75 -9.72 12.30
CA VAL A 147 14.93 -8.34 11.83
C VAL A 147 16.04 -8.23 10.79
N ARG A 148 17.18 -8.92 11.03
CA ARG A 148 18.30 -8.94 10.09
C ARG A 148 17.94 -9.69 8.81
N THR A 149 17.26 -10.83 8.92
CA THR A 149 16.81 -11.60 7.74
C THR A 149 15.79 -10.82 6.94
N TRP A 150 14.90 -10.07 7.61
CA TRP A 150 13.98 -9.15 6.94
C TRP A 150 14.72 -8.04 6.19
N ALA A 151 15.72 -7.40 6.80
CA ALA A 151 16.52 -6.38 6.15
C ALA A 151 17.24 -6.89 4.89
N MET A 152 17.78 -8.11 4.96
CA MET A 152 18.41 -8.76 3.81
C MET A 152 17.39 -9.02 2.69
N TYR A 153 16.24 -9.59 3.04
CA TYR A 153 15.14 -9.83 2.10
C TYR A 153 14.64 -8.51 1.50
N TYR A 154 14.41 -7.47 2.33
CA TYR A 154 13.95 -6.16 1.86
C TYR A 154 14.90 -5.57 0.80
N GLY A 155 16.20 -5.82 0.96
CA GLY A 155 17.21 -5.42 -0.01
C GLY A 155 17.11 -6.13 -1.37
N THR A 156 16.48 -7.30 -1.45
CA THR A 156 16.26 -8.03 -2.71
C THR A 156 15.07 -7.49 -3.50
N LEU A 157 14.17 -6.75 -2.84
CA LEU A 157 12.98 -6.15 -3.45
C LEU A 157 13.30 -4.98 -4.42
N TYR A 158 14.57 -4.55 -4.45
CA TYR A 158 15.14 -3.54 -5.35
C TYR A 158 16.23 -4.18 -6.22
N PRO A 159 15.86 -4.97 -7.23
CA PRO A 159 16.82 -5.78 -7.98
C PRO A 159 17.70 -4.99 -8.95
N THR A 160 17.26 -3.83 -9.42
CA THR A 160 17.95 -3.07 -10.45
C THR A 160 18.61 -1.81 -9.89
N HIS A 161 17.88 -1.03 -9.10
CA HIS A 161 18.37 0.23 -8.57
C HIS A 161 17.93 0.44 -7.11
N LYS A 162 18.89 0.71 -6.24
CA LYS A 162 18.60 1.15 -4.88
C LYS A 162 18.65 2.67 -4.81
N PRO A 163 17.61 3.33 -4.27
CA PRO A 163 17.63 4.78 -4.07
C PRO A 163 18.85 5.24 -3.28
N ALA A 164 19.28 6.48 -3.48
CA ALA A 164 20.47 7.03 -2.82
C ALA A 164 20.39 6.98 -1.29
N ASP A 165 19.18 7.13 -0.74
CA ASP A 165 18.87 7.09 0.69
C ASP A 165 18.44 5.69 1.19
N PHE A 166 18.62 4.65 0.37
CA PHE A 166 18.18 3.28 0.71
C PHE A 166 18.73 2.78 2.05
N LYS A 167 20.01 3.06 2.33
CA LYS A 167 20.66 2.62 3.58
C LYS A 167 20.03 3.29 4.81
N ASP A 168 19.72 4.58 4.70
CA ASP A 168 19.13 5.35 5.80
C ASP A 168 17.69 4.89 6.05
N TYR A 169 16.91 4.67 4.99
CA TYR A 169 15.57 4.08 5.09
C TYR A 169 15.60 2.69 5.71
N LEU A 170 16.52 1.82 5.27
CA LEU A 170 16.65 0.46 5.79
C LEU A 170 17.04 0.44 7.27
N SER A 171 17.91 1.38 7.70
CA SER A 171 18.26 1.55 9.13
C SER A 171 17.02 1.91 9.95
N GLN A 172 16.28 2.93 9.54
CA GLN A 172 15.03 3.34 10.21
C GLN A 172 14.00 2.19 10.28
N LEU A 173 13.85 1.44 9.18
CA LEU A 173 12.96 0.29 9.11
C LEU A 173 13.37 -0.78 10.12
N THR A 174 14.65 -1.16 10.15
CA THR A 174 15.15 -2.21 11.04
C THR A 174 15.13 -1.79 12.51
N GLU A 175 15.44 -0.55 12.82
CA GLU A 175 15.31 0.03 14.16
C GLU A 175 13.86 0.00 14.64
N ASN A 176 12.92 0.35 13.75
CA ASN A 176 11.50 0.28 14.06
C ASN A 176 11.05 -1.16 14.31
N MET A 177 11.38 -2.09 13.41
CA MET A 177 10.99 -3.50 13.53
C MET A 177 11.62 -4.20 14.74
N ALA A 178 12.78 -3.73 15.24
CA ALA A 178 13.41 -4.24 16.45
C ALA A 178 12.68 -3.86 17.75
N GLN A 179 11.81 -2.87 17.71
CA GLN A 179 11.00 -2.50 18.87
C GLN A 179 10.00 -3.61 19.23
N ARG A 180 9.71 -3.70 20.54
CA ARG A 180 8.82 -4.75 21.08
C ARG A 180 7.46 -4.78 20.36
N GLY A 181 7.08 -5.96 19.87
CA GLY A 181 5.78 -6.22 19.25
C GLY A 181 5.66 -5.84 17.78
N ARG A 182 6.56 -5.00 17.23
CA ARG A 182 6.45 -4.50 15.85
C ARG A 182 6.66 -5.59 14.81
N PHE A 183 7.68 -6.41 14.99
CA PHE A 183 7.91 -7.53 14.08
C PHE A 183 6.77 -8.55 14.15
N ASP A 184 6.23 -8.79 15.34
CA ASP A 184 5.10 -9.70 15.53
C ASP A 184 3.83 -9.18 14.85
N ALA A 185 3.60 -7.86 14.86
CA ALA A 185 2.54 -7.19 14.13
C ALA A 185 2.70 -7.38 12.59
N ALA A 186 3.91 -7.19 12.07
CA ALA A 186 4.20 -7.42 10.66
C ALA A 186 3.99 -8.89 10.28
N ALA A 187 4.45 -9.83 11.11
CA ALA A 187 4.23 -11.26 10.90
C ALA A 187 2.74 -11.63 10.93
N ALA A 188 1.96 -11.04 11.84
CA ALA A 188 0.52 -11.25 11.94
C ALA A 188 -0.21 -10.78 10.67
N LEU A 189 0.11 -9.58 10.15
CA LEU A 189 -0.41 -9.09 8.87
C LEU A 189 0.00 -10.01 7.71
N GLY A 190 1.25 -10.45 7.67
CA GLY A 190 1.76 -11.37 6.64
C GLY A 190 1.01 -12.70 6.60
N ASN A 191 0.67 -13.24 7.75
CA ASN A 191 -0.06 -14.50 7.90
C ASN A 191 -1.58 -14.36 7.75
N SER A 192 -2.12 -13.14 7.71
CA SER A 192 -3.56 -12.92 7.58
C SER A 192 -4.08 -13.36 6.21
N SER A 193 -5.33 -13.80 6.17
CA SER A 193 -5.98 -14.22 4.93
C SER A 193 -6.21 -13.06 3.97
N ARG A 194 -5.93 -13.27 2.68
CA ARG A 194 -6.28 -12.35 1.59
C ARG A 194 -7.68 -12.63 1.02
N GLN A 195 -8.36 -13.68 1.51
CA GLN A 195 -9.66 -14.07 1.00
C GLN A 195 -10.70 -12.94 1.06
N PRO A 196 -10.74 -12.09 2.14
CA PRO A 196 -11.69 -10.97 2.18
C PRO A 196 -11.54 -9.97 1.03
N SER A 197 -10.32 -9.74 0.52
CA SER A 197 -10.11 -8.89 -0.66
C SER A 197 -10.33 -9.66 -1.96
N ALA A 198 -9.88 -10.92 -2.04
CA ALA A 198 -10.05 -11.76 -3.24
C ALA A 198 -11.53 -11.90 -3.63
N ASP A 199 -12.41 -12.10 -2.67
CA ASP A 199 -13.86 -12.23 -2.87
C ASP A 199 -14.52 -10.92 -3.35
N ARG A 200 -13.83 -9.80 -3.18
CA ARG A 200 -14.34 -8.45 -3.46
C ARG A 200 -13.74 -7.80 -4.72
N LEU A 201 -12.73 -8.39 -5.34
CA LEU A 201 -12.09 -7.78 -6.52
C LEU A 201 -13.09 -7.38 -7.60
N LYS A 202 -14.06 -8.25 -7.92
CA LYS A 202 -15.10 -7.99 -8.90
C LYS A 202 -16.21 -7.03 -8.42
N GLN A 203 -16.20 -6.66 -7.14
CA GLN A 203 -17.16 -5.72 -6.55
C GLN A 203 -16.61 -4.29 -6.53
N VAL A 204 -15.34 -4.10 -6.82
CA VAL A 204 -14.70 -2.78 -6.92
C VAL A 204 -15.35 -2.02 -8.07
N LYS A 205 -15.89 -0.85 -7.78
CA LYS A 205 -16.50 0.07 -8.78
C LYS A 205 -15.54 1.19 -9.19
N ALA A 206 -14.60 1.51 -8.31
CA ALA A 206 -13.64 2.58 -8.53
C ALA A 206 -12.69 2.24 -9.68
N PRO A 207 -12.39 3.18 -10.60
CA PRO A 207 -11.32 3.02 -11.57
C PRO A 207 -10.06 2.52 -10.91
N THR A 208 -9.42 1.50 -11.50
CA THR A 208 -8.27 0.82 -10.86
C THR A 208 -7.08 0.77 -11.82
N LEU A 209 -5.93 1.18 -11.31
CA LEU A 209 -4.62 1.01 -11.95
C LEU A 209 -3.82 -0.03 -11.16
N VAL A 210 -3.34 -1.05 -11.84
CA VAL A 210 -2.39 -2.03 -11.28
C VAL A 210 -0.99 -1.70 -11.81
N ILE A 211 0.00 -1.61 -10.94
CA ILE A 211 1.39 -1.37 -11.30
C ILE A 211 2.23 -2.56 -10.83
N MET A 212 3.02 -3.14 -11.75
CA MET A 212 3.95 -4.23 -11.44
C MET A 212 5.36 -3.89 -11.94
N GLY A 213 6.35 -4.17 -11.11
CA GLY A 213 7.73 -4.22 -11.58
C GLY A 213 8.00 -5.54 -12.31
N THR A 214 8.63 -5.49 -13.50
CA THR A 214 8.87 -6.71 -14.30
C THR A 214 9.89 -7.65 -13.69
N LYS A 215 10.67 -7.19 -12.70
CA LYS A 215 11.65 -7.98 -11.94
C LYS A 215 11.29 -8.16 -10.48
N ASP A 216 10.00 -8.06 -10.15
CA ASP A 216 9.55 -8.26 -8.76
C ASP A 216 9.83 -9.70 -8.31
N PRO A 217 10.72 -9.90 -7.31
CA PRO A 217 11.13 -11.25 -6.88
C PRO A 217 10.04 -12.01 -6.12
N ASP A 218 8.99 -11.32 -5.67
CA ASP A 218 7.90 -11.93 -4.90
C ASP A 218 6.87 -12.62 -5.79
N PHE A 219 6.91 -12.36 -7.10
CA PHE A 219 6.00 -12.97 -8.06
C PHE A 219 6.77 -13.79 -9.11
N PRO A 220 6.48 -15.09 -9.25
CA PRO A 220 7.07 -15.90 -10.33
C PRO A 220 6.73 -15.35 -11.74
N ASP A 221 5.57 -14.74 -11.89
CA ASP A 221 5.09 -14.08 -13.11
C ASP A 221 4.39 -12.76 -12.73
N PRO A 222 5.16 -11.65 -12.55
CA PRO A 222 4.58 -10.37 -12.18
C PRO A 222 3.54 -9.85 -13.18
N ALA A 223 3.80 -10.00 -14.47
CA ALA A 223 2.90 -9.54 -15.52
C ALA A 223 1.57 -10.33 -15.52
N GLY A 224 1.65 -11.65 -15.36
CA GLY A 224 0.48 -12.51 -15.27
C GLY A 224 -0.37 -12.23 -14.03
N GLU A 225 0.26 -12.02 -12.87
CA GLU A 225 -0.47 -11.65 -11.65
C GLU A 225 -1.14 -10.28 -11.79
N GLY A 226 -0.41 -9.28 -12.28
CA GLY A 226 -0.94 -7.94 -12.51
C GLY A 226 -2.13 -7.96 -13.47
N LYS A 227 -2.04 -8.74 -14.55
CA LYS A 227 -3.14 -8.92 -15.51
C LYS A 227 -4.39 -9.50 -14.86
N ILE A 228 -4.24 -10.55 -14.04
CA ILE A 228 -5.38 -11.16 -13.35
C ILE A 228 -6.06 -10.14 -12.42
N VAL A 229 -5.30 -9.35 -11.67
CA VAL A 229 -5.86 -8.34 -10.76
C VAL A 229 -6.57 -7.23 -11.56
N ALA A 230 -5.95 -6.72 -12.63
CA ALA A 230 -6.56 -5.72 -13.50
C ALA A 230 -7.86 -6.22 -14.12
N GLU A 231 -7.89 -7.43 -14.69
CA GLU A 231 -9.10 -8.04 -15.26
C GLU A 231 -10.22 -8.21 -14.22
N GLN A 232 -9.89 -8.61 -13.00
CA GLN A 232 -10.89 -8.83 -11.95
C GLN A 232 -11.46 -7.53 -11.38
N THR A 233 -10.71 -6.43 -11.41
CA THR A 233 -11.17 -5.11 -10.98
C THR A 233 -11.74 -4.27 -12.12
N GLY A 234 -11.69 -4.76 -13.37
CA GLY A 234 -12.03 -3.96 -14.56
C GLY A 234 -11.07 -2.80 -14.80
N GLY A 235 -9.85 -2.89 -14.25
CA GLY A 235 -8.83 -1.85 -14.31
C GLY A 235 -7.81 -2.05 -15.43
N THR A 236 -6.75 -1.24 -15.39
CA THR A 236 -5.61 -1.28 -16.32
C THR A 236 -4.35 -1.78 -15.63
N LEU A 237 -3.42 -2.33 -16.41
CA LEU A 237 -2.11 -2.79 -15.95
C LEU A 237 -1.01 -1.95 -16.59
N GLU A 238 -0.09 -1.46 -15.76
CA GLU A 238 1.16 -0.85 -16.17
C GLU A 238 2.36 -1.65 -15.66
N LEU A 239 3.28 -1.98 -16.55
CA LEU A 239 4.50 -2.70 -16.23
C LEU A 239 5.69 -1.73 -16.19
N ILE A 240 6.37 -1.65 -15.05
CA ILE A 240 7.58 -0.84 -14.93
C ILE A 240 8.79 -1.72 -15.23
N GLU A 241 9.28 -1.59 -16.46
CA GLU A 241 10.39 -2.40 -16.95
C GLU A 241 11.64 -2.24 -16.09
N GLY A 242 12.14 -3.37 -15.60
CA GLY A 242 13.34 -3.46 -14.78
C GLY A 242 13.12 -3.19 -13.27
N ALA A 243 11.96 -2.68 -12.85
CA ALA A 243 11.67 -2.44 -11.45
C ALA A 243 11.35 -3.75 -10.69
N GLY A 244 11.63 -3.75 -9.39
CA GLY A 244 11.21 -4.79 -8.45
C GLY A 244 9.88 -4.47 -7.77
N HIS A 245 9.81 -4.80 -6.48
CA HIS A 245 8.58 -4.76 -5.67
C HIS A 245 8.08 -3.34 -5.33
N TYR A 246 8.98 -2.36 -5.33
CA TYR A 246 8.68 -0.96 -4.99
C TYR A 246 9.01 -0.02 -6.15
N PRO A 247 8.33 -0.13 -7.33
CA PRO A 247 8.61 0.70 -8.50
C PRO A 247 8.48 2.20 -8.22
N GLN A 248 7.58 2.61 -7.31
CA GLN A 248 7.39 4.00 -6.89
C GLN A 248 8.63 4.59 -6.18
N THR A 249 9.51 3.74 -5.66
CA THR A 249 10.73 4.13 -4.95
C THR A 249 11.99 3.77 -5.72
N GLU A 250 12.00 2.64 -6.42
CA GLU A 250 13.12 2.20 -7.25
C GLU A 250 13.25 3.03 -8.53
N MET A 251 12.13 3.34 -9.16
CA MET A 251 12.06 4.09 -10.44
C MET A 251 10.98 5.19 -10.39
N PRO A 252 11.08 6.16 -9.46
CA PRO A 252 10.06 7.18 -9.24
C PRO A 252 9.81 8.04 -10.47
N GLU A 253 10.83 8.26 -11.33
CA GLU A 253 10.71 9.05 -12.54
C GLU A 253 9.83 8.39 -13.61
N LYS A 254 9.73 7.05 -13.58
CA LYS A 254 8.83 6.30 -14.45
C LYS A 254 7.44 6.15 -13.82
N THR A 255 7.39 5.85 -12.52
CA THR A 255 6.16 5.46 -11.84
C THR A 255 5.27 6.65 -11.49
N ALA A 256 5.85 7.76 -11.01
CA ALA A 256 5.05 8.90 -10.55
C ALA A 256 4.21 9.56 -11.67
N PRO A 257 4.74 9.80 -12.90
CA PRO A 257 3.91 10.32 -14.00
C PRO A 257 2.70 9.43 -14.31
N ILE A 258 2.88 8.11 -14.35
CA ILE A 258 1.81 7.13 -14.61
C ILE A 258 0.70 7.25 -13.55
N VAL A 259 1.08 7.30 -12.28
CA VAL A 259 0.12 7.47 -11.17
C VAL A 259 -0.61 8.81 -11.30
N ILE A 260 0.12 9.91 -11.52
CA ILE A 260 -0.47 11.26 -11.62
C ILE A 260 -1.44 11.35 -12.80
N ASP A 261 -1.07 10.82 -13.97
CA ASP A 261 -1.92 10.86 -15.17
C ASP A 261 -3.19 10.00 -14.98
N PHE A 262 -3.07 8.83 -14.36
CA PHE A 262 -4.22 8.02 -14.00
C PHE A 262 -5.17 8.75 -13.04
N LEU A 263 -4.65 9.37 -11.99
CA LEU A 263 -5.47 10.12 -11.04
C LEU A 263 -6.19 11.30 -11.70
N LYS A 264 -5.55 12.02 -12.64
CA LYS A 264 -6.19 13.08 -13.44
C LYS A 264 -7.30 12.54 -14.34
N GLY A 265 -7.06 11.40 -15.02
CA GLY A 265 -8.05 10.77 -15.88
C GLY A 265 -9.29 10.27 -15.12
N SER A 266 -9.13 9.83 -13.88
CA SER A 266 -10.24 9.41 -13.03
C SER A 266 -11.16 10.56 -12.57
N LEU A 267 -10.75 11.82 -12.74
CA LEU A 267 -11.57 13.01 -12.50
C LEU A 267 -12.65 13.21 -13.58
N SER A 268 -12.29 12.95 -14.84
CA SER A 268 -13.19 13.20 -15.97
C SER A 268 -14.37 12.22 -16.06
N HIS A 269 -14.30 11.07 -15.39
CA HIS A 269 -15.38 10.06 -15.37
C HIS A 269 -16.43 10.31 -14.30
N ASN A 270 -16.06 10.88 -13.15
CA ASN A 270 -16.98 11.09 -12.02
C ASN A 270 -17.70 12.44 -12.04
N ASP A 271 -17.13 13.48 -12.66
CA ASP A 271 -17.76 14.80 -12.75
C ASP A 271 -18.95 14.86 -13.75
N ASN A 272 -19.10 13.83 -14.59
CA ASN A 272 -20.22 13.70 -15.52
C ASN A 272 -21.46 13.01 -14.91
N GLU A 273 -21.36 12.40 -13.72
CA GLU A 273 -22.49 11.70 -13.07
C GLU A 273 -23.25 12.56 -12.03
N PHE A 274 -22.72 13.73 -11.67
CA PHE A 274 -23.39 14.69 -10.79
C PHE A 274 -23.43 16.07 -11.43
N PRO A 275 -24.47 16.39 -12.24
CA PRO A 275 -24.68 17.78 -12.65
C PRO A 275 -24.96 18.61 -11.40
N ASN A 276 -24.21 19.71 -11.25
CA ASN A 276 -24.46 20.74 -10.25
C ASN A 276 -25.93 21.16 -10.30
N GLU A 277 -26.75 20.73 -9.35
CA GLU A 277 -28.00 21.40 -9.05
C GLU A 277 -27.65 22.62 -8.20
N LEU A 278 -27.80 23.80 -8.83
CA LEU A 278 -27.82 25.12 -8.21
C LEU A 278 -29.10 25.31 -7.39
#